data_49330f15fd56580fd1da83611adc626b
#
_entry.id   49330f15fd56580fd1da83611adc626b
#
_cell.length_a   1.000
_cell.length_b   1.000
_cell.length_c   1.000
_cell.angle_alpha   90.00
_cell.angle_beta   90.00
_cell.angle_gamma   90.00
#
_symmetry.space_group_name_H-M   'P 1'
#
loop_
_entity.id
_entity.type
_entity.pdbx_description
1 polymer ?
#
loop_
_entity_poly.entity_id
_entity_poly.type
_entity_poly.pdbx_seq_one_letter_code
_entity_poly.pdbx_strand_id
1 'polypeptide(L)'
;MSDILSGLNTEQREAVTTTEGFVRVMAGAGSGKTRALAHRFAYLVNEVGILPSNILCVTFTNKSANEMRRRIRALTGDNDTGFISTFHGFCVSVLQEDSYFVQYPKSFLVLDNSDIDSMLAVIYEERGLTLRDMTFSKARDMIEIEKCVNRPQYYLDVIAMDLDTLKKKYDEAETAKDIIFYGYLYQQKKCFGLDYNDLIKFTLYIFSQSDEIRLKWQQRLEYIMIDEFQDIDPLQYELMQALCAYHKNLFIVGDPDQTIYTWRGADVKYLLDFERNFPNVKTIMMMKNYRSTPEILSAANSLIDKNTIRMKKELIPMLPQGERPVYTHNKTTDTEAETIAARIKGLNEAGVPYGDIAVLYRAHYAARTIEEGLMKAEIPYTIYSGVQFFDRVEIKDALSYMRMVVYKDDLSFLRIVNTPRRNIGQKRMRFLTEYAEKNACSLYEALDRNADEPLFAGTQAKRFIKLIEHFAAIYKNMPASEALSAILNESGYEAALRTEGAQDRLDNLAELKQAVYEYETGCGE
;
A
#
# COMPACT_ATOMS: atom_id res chain seq x y z
N MET A 1 -6.42 -38.13 -5.78
CA MET A 1 -5.79 -36.86 -6.20
C MET A 1 -6.52 -35.77 -5.45
N SER A 2 -5.79 -34.91 -4.76
CA SER A 2 -6.43 -33.85 -4.00
C SER A 2 -7.23 -32.94 -4.92
N ASP A 3 -8.30 -32.38 -4.41
CA ASP A 3 -9.16 -31.40 -5.12
C ASP A 3 -8.36 -30.15 -5.57
N ILE A 4 -7.22 -29.89 -4.91
CA ILE A 4 -6.32 -28.76 -5.18
C ILE A 4 -5.75 -28.77 -6.62
N LEU A 5 -5.50 -29.91 -7.21
CA LEU A 5 -4.98 -30.00 -8.59
C LEU A 5 -6.06 -30.12 -9.65
N SER A 6 -7.33 -30.18 -9.23
CA SER A 6 -8.47 -30.27 -10.13
C SER A 6 -8.62 -28.98 -10.95
N GLY A 7 -8.93 -29.13 -12.25
CA GLY A 7 -9.13 -28.01 -13.16
C GLY A 7 -7.89 -27.21 -13.54
N LEU A 8 -6.68 -27.63 -13.12
CA LEU A 8 -5.43 -27.04 -13.59
C LEU A 8 -4.98 -27.70 -14.88
N ASN A 9 -4.49 -26.90 -15.82
CA ASN A 9 -3.82 -27.41 -17.02
C ASN A 9 -2.42 -27.98 -16.68
N THR A 10 -1.75 -28.58 -17.66
CA THR A 10 -0.46 -29.26 -17.47
C THR A 10 0.61 -28.31 -16.89
N GLU A 11 0.74 -27.12 -17.47
CA GLU A 11 1.75 -26.13 -17.10
C GLU A 11 1.45 -25.53 -15.71
N GLN A 12 0.17 -25.25 -15.41
CA GLN A 12 -0.25 -24.81 -14.10
C GLN A 12 0.00 -25.88 -13.04
N ARG A 13 -0.31 -27.15 -13.36
CA ARG A 13 -0.05 -28.27 -12.46
C ARG A 13 1.44 -28.43 -12.20
N GLU A 14 2.27 -28.33 -13.23
CA GLU A 14 3.73 -28.35 -13.08
C GLU A 14 4.22 -27.21 -12.18
N ALA A 15 3.71 -25.99 -12.36
CA ALA A 15 4.05 -24.83 -11.52
C ALA A 15 3.63 -25.03 -10.05
N VAL A 16 2.51 -25.70 -9.79
CA VAL A 16 2.02 -26.00 -8.45
C VAL A 16 2.84 -27.08 -7.77
N THR A 17 3.20 -28.15 -8.47
CA THR A 17 3.82 -29.34 -7.89
C THR A 17 5.35 -29.32 -7.89
N THR A 18 6.02 -28.40 -8.63
CA THR A 18 7.47 -28.19 -8.54
C THR A 18 7.78 -27.37 -7.29
N THR A 19 7.90 -28.00 -6.13
CA THR A 19 7.97 -27.34 -4.84
C THR A 19 9.35 -26.76 -4.54
N GLU A 20 10.43 -27.47 -4.86
CA GLU A 20 11.78 -27.17 -4.42
C GLU A 20 12.60 -26.36 -5.44
N GLY A 21 13.53 -25.58 -4.91
CA GLY A 21 14.55 -24.88 -5.67
C GLY A 21 14.07 -23.56 -6.28
N PHE A 22 14.77 -23.11 -7.30
CA PHE A 22 14.48 -21.88 -8.01
C PHE A 22 13.55 -22.15 -9.18
N VAL A 23 12.33 -21.65 -9.11
CA VAL A 23 11.30 -21.85 -10.14
C VAL A 23 10.89 -20.50 -10.72
N ARG A 24 11.07 -20.35 -12.04
CA ARG A 24 10.60 -19.19 -12.79
C ARG A 24 9.41 -19.57 -13.66
N VAL A 25 8.30 -18.90 -13.48
CA VAL A 25 7.12 -19.06 -14.33
C VAL A 25 7.00 -17.85 -15.24
N MET A 26 7.22 -18.06 -16.52
CA MET A 26 6.95 -17.08 -17.57
C MET A 26 5.50 -17.23 -17.99
N ALA A 27 4.67 -16.30 -17.57
CA ALA A 27 3.22 -16.42 -17.70
C ALA A 27 2.65 -15.28 -18.52
N GLY A 28 1.98 -15.62 -19.61
CA GLY A 28 1.31 -14.61 -20.44
C GLY A 28 0.07 -14.01 -19.74
N ALA A 29 -0.43 -12.93 -20.32
CA ALA A 29 -1.70 -12.35 -19.89
C ALA A 29 -2.82 -13.39 -19.91
N GLY A 30 -3.67 -13.41 -18.88
CA GLY A 30 -4.81 -14.33 -18.81
C GLY A 30 -4.48 -15.82 -18.71
N SER A 31 -3.23 -16.20 -18.40
CA SER A 31 -2.80 -17.60 -18.25
C SER A 31 -3.11 -18.22 -16.88
N GLY A 32 -3.64 -17.42 -15.94
CA GLY A 32 -3.98 -17.88 -14.59
C GLY A 32 -2.82 -17.84 -13.60
N LYS A 33 -1.91 -16.85 -13.70
CA LYS A 33 -0.80 -16.61 -12.75
C LYS A 33 -1.24 -16.72 -11.29
N THR A 34 -2.17 -15.85 -10.90
CA THR A 34 -2.69 -15.78 -9.52
C THR A 34 -3.38 -17.07 -9.08
N ARG A 35 -4.04 -17.79 -10.02
CA ARG A 35 -4.61 -19.10 -9.74
C ARG A 35 -3.53 -20.12 -9.41
N ALA A 36 -2.47 -20.20 -10.23
CA ALA A 36 -1.36 -21.11 -9.99
C ALA A 36 -0.67 -20.82 -8.64
N LEU A 37 -0.46 -19.54 -8.28
CA LEU A 37 0.09 -19.15 -6.97
C LEU A 37 -0.79 -19.60 -5.80
N ALA A 38 -2.10 -19.35 -5.85
CA ALA A 38 -3.02 -19.76 -4.79
C ALA A 38 -3.07 -21.29 -4.63
N HIS A 39 -3.13 -22.03 -5.74
CA HIS A 39 -3.10 -23.49 -5.72
C HIS A 39 -1.75 -24.04 -5.23
N ARG A 40 -0.62 -23.38 -5.58
CA ARG A 40 0.69 -23.76 -5.06
C ARG A 40 0.78 -23.57 -3.56
N PHE A 41 0.29 -22.44 -3.04
CA PHE A 41 0.23 -22.21 -1.60
C PHE A 41 -0.57 -23.31 -0.91
N ALA A 42 -1.78 -23.57 -1.39
CA ALA A 42 -2.64 -24.63 -0.84
C ALA A 42 -2.01 -26.02 -0.94
N TYR A 43 -1.26 -26.31 -2.02
CA TYR A 43 -0.55 -27.56 -2.20
C TYR A 43 0.60 -27.73 -1.18
N LEU A 44 1.38 -26.66 -0.94
CA LEU A 44 2.44 -26.66 0.07
C LEU A 44 1.88 -26.92 1.47
N VAL A 45 0.73 -26.33 1.81
CA VAL A 45 0.11 -26.50 3.12
C VAL A 45 -0.52 -27.89 3.25
N ASN A 46 -1.40 -28.28 2.33
CA ASN A 46 -2.24 -29.45 2.51
C ASN A 46 -1.58 -30.77 2.10
N GLU A 47 -0.68 -30.75 1.10
CA GLU A 47 -0.06 -31.98 0.56
C GLU A 47 1.39 -32.14 1.03
N VAL A 48 2.15 -31.04 1.13
CA VAL A 48 3.55 -31.08 1.59
C VAL A 48 3.64 -30.97 3.11
N GLY A 49 2.65 -30.32 3.76
CA GLY A 49 2.58 -30.17 5.20
C GLY A 49 3.35 -28.98 5.76
N ILE A 50 3.59 -27.95 4.93
CA ILE A 50 4.28 -26.73 5.35
C ILE A 50 3.31 -25.83 6.14
N LEU A 51 3.80 -25.30 7.26
CA LEU A 51 3.02 -24.35 8.04
C LEU A 51 2.79 -23.05 7.23
N PRO A 52 1.57 -22.50 7.19
CA PRO A 52 1.31 -21.23 6.50
C PRO A 52 2.26 -20.12 6.92
N SER A 53 2.62 -20.03 8.21
CA SER A 53 3.57 -19.05 8.77
C SER A 53 5.01 -19.16 8.22
N ASN A 54 5.33 -20.27 7.53
CA ASN A 54 6.64 -20.50 6.90
C ASN A 54 6.63 -20.17 5.39
N ILE A 55 5.52 -19.63 4.89
CA ILE A 55 5.37 -19.26 3.48
C ILE A 55 5.22 -17.75 3.36
N LEU A 56 6.09 -17.13 2.57
CA LEU A 56 5.95 -15.74 2.14
C LEU A 56 5.40 -15.70 0.71
N CYS A 57 4.24 -15.09 0.52
CA CYS A 57 3.66 -14.82 -0.79
C CYS A 57 3.53 -13.31 -1.00
N VAL A 58 4.35 -12.76 -1.89
CA VAL A 58 4.39 -11.33 -2.17
C VAL A 58 3.59 -11.00 -3.42
N THR A 59 2.74 -9.98 -3.31
CA THR A 59 2.00 -9.39 -4.42
C THR A 59 2.29 -7.91 -4.54
N PHE A 60 1.97 -7.29 -5.67
CA PHE A 60 2.32 -5.89 -5.92
C PHE A 60 1.45 -4.89 -5.14
N THR A 61 0.17 -5.22 -4.88
CA THR A 61 -0.78 -4.32 -4.18
C THR A 61 -1.46 -4.99 -3.00
N ASN A 62 -1.88 -4.20 -2.01
CA ASN A 62 -2.68 -4.70 -0.89
C ASN A 62 -4.01 -5.33 -1.35
N LYS A 63 -4.62 -4.79 -2.42
CA LYS A 63 -5.82 -5.37 -3.03
C LYS A 63 -5.55 -6.78 -3.55
N SER A 64 -4.44 -6.97 -4.28
CA SER A 64 -4.03 -8.29 -4.77
C SER A 64 -3.70 -9.24 -3.63
N ALA A 65 -3.06 -8.76 -2.55
CA ALA A 65 -2.78 -9.57 -1.37
C ALA A 65 -4.08 -10.04 -0.68
N ASN A 66 -5.07 -9.17 -0.53
CA ASN A 66 -6.37 -9.52 0.04
C ASN A 66 -7.15 -10.51 -0.83
N GLU A 67 -7.11 -10.33 -2.16
CA GLU A 67 -7.70 -11.29 -3.09
C GLU A 67 -7.01 -12.65 -3.01
N MET A 68 -5.68 -12.68 -2.93
CA MET A 68 -4.88 -13.89 -2.77
C MET A 68 -5.25 -14.61 -1.47
N ARG A 69 -5.34 -13.91 -0.33
CA ARG A 69 -5.78 -14.49 0.95
C ARG A 69 -7.16 -15.14 0.83
N ARG A 70 -8.13 -14.45 0.22
CA ARG A 70 -9.48 -14.98 0.03
C ARG A 70 -9.48 -16.27 -0.80
N ARG A 71 -8.68 -16.32 -1.87
CA ARG A 71 -8.56 -17.51 -2.73
C ARG A 71 -7.89 -18.66 -2.00
N ILE A 72 -6.83 -18.40 -1.24
CA ILE A 72 -6.12 -19.41 -0.46
C ILE A 72 -7.02 -19.97 0.63
N ARG A 73 -7.74 -19.12 1.38
CA ARG A 73 -8.73 -19.57 2.38
C ARG A 73 -9.78 -20.49 1.78
N ALA A 74 -10.28 -20.18 0.59
CA ALA A 74 -11.26 -21.04 -0.10
C ALA A 74 -10.68 -22.41 -0.49
N LEU A 75 -9.37 -22.53 -0.69
CA LEU A 75 -8.69 -23.77 -1.05
C LEU A 75 -8.22 -24.57 0.16
N THR A 76 -7.74 -23.91 1.20
CA THR A 76 -7.20 -24.57 2.40
C THR A 76 -8.24 -24.84 3.46
N GLY A 77 -9.32 -24.06 3.49
CA GLY A 77 -10.31 -24.08 4.56
C GLY A 77 -9.81 -23.49 5.89
N ASP A 78 -8.59 -22.91 5.90
CA ASP A 78 -7.95 -22.34 7.09
C ASP A 78 -7.93 -20.80 7.00
N ASN A 79 -8.01 -20.16 8.16
CA ASN A 79 -7.89 -18.71 8.29
C ASN A 79 -6.42 -18.25 8.36
N ASP A 80 -5.49 -19.12 8.79
CA ASP A 80 -4.06 -18.81 8.71
C ASP A 80 -3.61 -18.84 7.24
N THR A 81 -3.19 -17.71 6.75
CA THR A 81 -2.67 -17.52 5.39
C THR A 81 -1.19 -17.14 5.38
N GLY A 82 -0.50 -17.23 6.51
CA GLY A 82 0.91 -16.87 6.61
C GLY A 82 1.19 -15.41 6.19
N PHE A 83 2.36 -15.19 5.59
CA PHE A 83 2.78 -13.88 5.12
C PHE A 83 2.32 -13.63 3.67
N ILE A 84 1.05 -13.28 3.47
CA ILE A 84 0.56 -12.82 2.18
C ILE A 84 0.46 -11.29 2.23
N SER A 85 1.38 -10.58 1.58
CA SER A 85 1.47 -9.13 1.66
C SER A 85 2.18 -8.52 0.45
N THR A 86 2.37 -7.21 0.44
CA THR A 86 3.36 -6.54 -0.40
C THR A 86 4.75 -6.64 0.25
N PHE A 87 5.82 -6.33 -0.48
CA PHE A 87 7.17 -6.22 0.12
C PHE A 87 7.19 -5.27 1.32
N HIS A 88 6.57 -4.10 1.18
CA HIS A 88 6.47 -3.13 2.28
C HIS A 88 5.70 -3.68 3.48
N GLY A 89 4.58 -4.36 3.24
CA GLY A 89 3.80 -4.99 4.30
C GLY A 89 4.59 -6.09 5.03
N PHE A 90 5.38 -6.86 4.32
CA PHE A 90 6.30 -7.83 4.93
C PHE A 90 7.38 -7.13 5.77
N CYS A 91 8.00 -6.04 5.25
CA CYS A 91 8.96 -5.25 6.02
C CYS A 91 8.36 -4.67 7.30
N VAL A 92 7.09 -4.25 7.27
CA VAL A 92 6.38 -3.83 8.50
C VAL A 92 6.36 -4.97 9.53
N SER A 93 6.07 -6.21 9.11
CA SER A 93 6.08 -7.37 10.02
C SER A 93 7.47 -7.63 10.62
N VAL A 94 8.53 -7.53 9.80
CA VAL A 94 9.92 -7.66 10.27
C VAL A 94 10.25 -6.57 11.28
N LEU A 95 9.95 -5.32 10.95
CA LEU A 95 10.25 -4.18 11.81
C LEU A 95 9.41 -4.17 13.10
N GLN A 96 8.17 -4.65 13.07
CA GLN A 96 7.38 -4.81 14.32
C GLN A 96 7.98 -5.83 15.27
N GLU A 97 8.67 -6.84 14.77
CA GLU A 97 9.34 -7.85 15.57
C GLU A 97 10.73 -7.40 16.03
N ASP A 98 11.52 -6.77 15.14
CA ASP A 98 12.97 -6.53 15.33
C ASP A 98 13.37 -5.04 15.30
N SER A 99 12.44 -4.08 15.39
CA SER A 99 12.73 -2.63 15.34
C SER A 99 13.64 -2.13 16.47
N TYR A 100 13.73 -2.86 17.56
CA TYR A 100 14.64 -2.52 18.67
C TYR A 100 16.10 -2.38 18.21
N PHE A 101 16.50 -3.13 17.18
CA PHE A 101 17.85 -3.07 16.61
C PHE A 101 18.19 -1.69 16.03
N VAL A 102 17.20 -1.00 15.50
CA VAL A 102 17.33 0.37 14.95
C VAL A 102 16.76 1.44 15.90
N GLN A 103 16.52 1.09 17.16
CA GLN A 103 16.01 1.98 18.20
C GLN A 103 14.63 2.60 17.87
N TYR A 104 13.80 1.88 17.13
CA TYR A 104 12.42 2.26 16.85
C TYR A 104 11.44 1.45 17.70
N PRO A 105 10.34 2.05 18.16
CA PRO A 105 9.29 1.30 18.86
C PRO A 105 8.58 0.36 17.90
N LYS A 106 8.00 -0.72 18.39
CA LYS A 106 7.15 -1.61 17.57
C LYS A 106 5.95 -0.89 16.96
N SER A 107 5.52 0.19 17.57
CA SER A 107 4.40 1.04 17.18
C SER A 107 4.79 2.19 16.26
N PHE A 108 5.91 2.08 15.53
CA PHE A 108 6.32 3.11 14.57
C PHE A 108 5.21 3.46 13.57
N LEU A 109 5.25 4.68 13.04
CA LEU A 109 4.28 5.15 12.06
C LEU A 109 4.73 4.78 10.64
N VAL A 110 3.82 4.25 9.83
CA VAL A 110 4.05 4.18 8.37
C VAL A 110 3.49 5.45 7.75
N LEU A 111 4.39 6.27 7.21
CA LEU A 111 4.06 7.59 6.68
C LEU A 111 3.55 7.49 5.25
N ASP A 112 2.44 8.15 4.98
CA ASP A 112 1.95 8.38 3.63
C ASP A 112 2.14 9.84 3.18
N ASN A 113 1.70 10.15 1.96
CA ASN A 113 1.85 11.50 1.39
C ASN A 113 1.16 12.60 2.21
N SER A 114 0.03 12.30 2.87
CA SER A 114 -0.69 13.26 3.70
C SER A 114 0.03 13.51 5.01
N ASP A 115 0.67 12.47 5.56
CA ASP A 115 1.50 12.59 6.75
C ASP A 115 2.76 13.42 6.45
N ILE A 116 3.40 13.15 5.30
CA ILE A 116 4.53 13.94 4.82
C ILE A 116 4.13 15.40 4.59
N ASP A 117 2.97 15.67 3.97
CA ASP A 117 2.46 17.03 3.78
C ASP A 117 2.23 17.75 5.11
N SER A 118 1.76 17.05 6.13
CA SER A 118 1.60 17.60 7.48
C SER A 118 2.95 17.97 8.10
N MET A 119 3.97 17.13 7.93
CA MET A 119 5.34 17.46 8.36
C MET A 119 5.92 18.64 7.58
N LEU A 120 5.70 18.68 6.26
CA LEU A 120 6.14 19.80 5.42
C LEU A 120 5.50 21.12 5.85
N ALA A 121 4.22 21.10 6.23
CA ALA A 121 3.53 22.30 6.73
C ALA A 121 4.21 22.86 7.98
N VAL A 122 4.62 21.99 8.92
CA VAL A 122 5.38 22.38 10.12
C VAL A 122 6.74 22.99 9.74
N ILE A 123 7.51 22.31 8.87
CA ILE A 123 8.83 22.77 8.42
C ILE A 123 8.72 24.15 7.74
N TYR A 124 7.72 24.33 6.88
CA TYR A 124 7.52 25.60 6.16
C TYR A 124 7.17 26.73 7.12
N GLU A 125 6.31 26.48 8.12
CA GLU A 125 5.97 27.48 9.14
C GLU A 125 7.18 27.85 9.99
N GLU A 126 7.96 26.86 10.48
CA GLU A 126 9.15 27.11 11.31
C GLU A 126 10.27 27.88 10.58
N ARG A 127 10.47 27.58 9.30
CA ARG A 127 11.61 28.12 8.53
C ARG A 127 11.19 29.26 7.57
N GLY A 128 9.94 29.68 7.61
CA GLY A 128 9.43 30.77 6.77
C GLY A 128 9.41 30.46 5.27
N LEU A 129 9.34 29.17 4.89
CA LEU A 129 9.20 28.74 3.51
C LEU A 129 7.75 28.90 3.04
N THR A 130 7.58 29.03 1.73
CA THR A 130 6.28 29.19 1.09
C THR A 130 6.10 28.20 -0.06
N LEU A 131 4.87 28.02 -0.53
CA LEU A 131 4.61 27.19 -1.73
C LEU A 131 5.22 27.78 -3.01
N ARG A 132 5.74 29.04 -2.98
CA ARG A 132 6.50 29.63 -4.09
C ARG A 132 7.93 29.09 -4.13
N ASP A 133 8.51 28.79 -2.98
CA ASP A 133 9.85 28.19 -2.90
C ASP A 133 9.80 26.75 -3.40
N MET A 134 8.83 25.95 -2.93
CA MET A 134 8.57 24.60 -3.41
C MET A 134 7.15 24.18 -3.02
N THR A 135 6.37 23.60 -3.94
CA THR A 135 5.08 23.00 -3.60
C THR A 135 5.29 21.68 -2.85
N PHE A 136 4.34 21.25 -2.02
CA PHE A 136 4.46 20.00 -1.27
C PHE A 136 4.67 18.78 -2.18
N SER A 137 4.01 18.72 -3.34
CA SER A 137 4.26 17.65 -4.31
C SER A 137 5.71 17.62 -4.76
N LYS A 138 6.28 18.77 -5.15
CA LYS A 138 7.70 18.88 -5.54
C LYS A 138 8.65 18.58 -4.38
N ALA A 139 8.26 18.93 -3.16
CA ALA A 139 9.04 18.63 -1.96
C ALA A 139 9.10 17.11 -1.71
N ARG A 140 7.98 16.40 -1.85
CA ARG A 140 7.95 14.92 -1.78
C ARG A 140 8.83 14.29 -2.87
N ASP A 141 8.66 14.72 -4.12
CA ASP A 141 9.49 14.22 -5.24
C ASP A 141 10.99 14.49 -4.97
N MET A 142 11.32 15.66 -4.42
CA MET A 142 12.71 16.00 -4.06
C MET A 142 13.22 15.11 -2.93
N ILE A 143 12.43 14.88 -1.87
CA ILE A 143 12.80 13.98 -0.77
C ILE A 143 13.05 12.57 -1.30
N GLU A 144 12.21 12.07 -2.19
CA GLU A 144 12.37 10.76 -2.82
C GLU A 144 13.67 10.68 -3.63
N ILE A 145 13.96 11.69 -4.45
CA ILE A 145 15.22 11.78 -5.23
C ILE A 145 16.44 11.83 -4.30
N GLU A 146 16.38 12.62 -3.21
CA GLU A 146 17.46 12.65 -2.22
C GLU A 146 17.67 11.29 -1.58
N LYS A 147 16.61 10.63 -1.15
CA LYS A 147 16.68 9.31 -0.51
C LYS A 147 17.14 8.19 -1.45
N CYS A 148 16.77 8.24 -2.72
CA CYS A 148 17.02 7.14 -3.64
C CYS A 148 18.30 7.33 -4.47
N VAL A 149 18.65 8.58 -4.81
CA VAL A 149 19.69 8.87 -5.79
C VAL A 149 20.88 9.63 -5.18
N ASN A 150 20.63 10.79 -4.58
CA ASN A 150 21.71 11.67 -4.15
C ASN A 150 22.33 11.28 -2.81
N ARG A 151 21.50 10.78 -1.88
CA ARG A 151 21.91 10.42 -0.51
C ARG A 151 21.35 9.04 -0.14
N PRO A 152 21.66 7.97 -0.89
CA PRO A 152 21.03 6.65 -0.71
C PRO A 152 21.27 6.03 0.67
N GLN A 153 22.26 6.53 1.42
CA GLN A 153 22.61 6.09 2.78
C GLN A 153 22.03 7.00 3.88
N TYR A 154 21.10 7.93 3.56
CA TYR A 154 20.47 8.84 4.54
C TYR A 154 19.92 8.12 5.78
N TYR A 155 19.46 6.87 5.62
CA TYR A 155 18.90 6.07 6.70
C TYR A 155 19.90 5.80 7.82
N LEU A 156 21.22 5.80 7.53
CA LEU A 156 22.26 5.68 8.55
C LEU A 156 22.24 6.91 9.46
N ASP A 157 22.03 8.10 8.91
CA ASP A 157 21.87 9.33 9.69
C ASP A 157 20.63 9.22 10.60
N VAL A 158 19.51 8.73 10.06
CA VAL A 158 18.27 8.56 10.84
C VAL A 158 18.44 7.54 11.96
N ILE A 159 19.17 6.45 11.73
CA ILE A 159 19.41 5.41 12.74
C ILE A 159 20.42 5.89 13.79
N ALA A 160 21.57 6.43 13.36
CA ALA A 160 22.72 6.70 14.23
C ALA A 160 22.65 8.03 14.98
N MET A 161 22.03 9.07 14.40
CA MET A 161 21.96 10.39 15.04
C MET A 161 20.84 10.46 16.04
N ASP A 162 21.09 11.14 17.16
CA ASP A 162 20.04 11.55 18.08
C ASP A 162 19.20 12.73 17.51
N LEU A 163 18.13 13.07 18.19
CA LEU A 163 17.23 14.15 17.76
C LEU A 163 17.93 15.51 17.78
N ASP A 164 18.82 15.78 18.73
CA ASP A 164 19.52 17.06 18.86
C ASP A 164 20.48 17.26 17.69
N THR A 165 21.19 16.21 17.29
CA THR A 165 22.10 16.24 16.12
C THR A 165 21.32 16.46 14.81
N LEU A 166 20.18 15.81 14.63
CA LEU A 166 19.32 16.04 13.45
C LEU A 166 18.70 17.43 13.48
N LYS A 167 18.27 17.91 14.66
CA LYS A 167 17.76 19.27 14.83
C LYS A 167 18.83 20.31 14.46
N LYS A 168 20.07 20.12 14.89
CA LYS A 168 21.17 20.99 14.52
C LYS A 168 21.41 21.04 13.00
N LYS A 169 21.42 19.89 12.33
CA LYS A 169 21.52 19.85 10.85
C LYS A 169 20.36 20.61 10.17
N TYR A 170 19.16 20.47 10.70
CA TYR A 170 17.98 21.18 10.22
C TYR A 170 18.09 22.70 10.42
N ASP A 171 18.55 23.14 11.60
CA ASP A 171 18.68 24.56 11.94
C ASP A 171 19.80 25.25 11.16
N GLU A 172 20.89 24.53 10.88
CA GLU A 172 22.05 25.01 10.12
C GLU A 172 21.84 24.96 8.58
N ALA A 173 20.76 24.32 8.11
CA ALA A 173 20.47 24.24 6.68
C ALA A 173 20.09 25.62 6.11
N GLU A 174 20.73 26.01 4.99
CA GLU A 174 20.56 27.33 4.39
C GLU A 174 19.69 27.28 3.12
N THR A 175 19.78 26.21 2.33
CA THR A 175 19.00 26.08 1.09
C THR A 175 17.60 25.53 1.37
N ALA A 176 16.59 25.97 0.62
CA ALA A 176 15.24 25.43 0.74
C ALA A 176 15.20 23.90 0.64
N LYS A 177 16.04 23.33 -0.23
CA LYS A 177 16.18 21.89 -0.41
C LYS A 177 16.71 21.19 0.84
N ASP A 178 17.79 21.69 1.44
CA ASP A 178 18.37 21.09 2.64
C ASP A 178 17.48 21.32 3.88
N ILE A 179 16.84 22.49 3.98
CA ILE A 179 15.86 22.79 5.03
C ILE A 179 14.74 21.74 4.99
N ILE A 180 14.15 21.50 3.82
CA ILE A 180 13.08 20.54 3.65
C ILE A 180 13.56 19.11 3.95
N PHE A 181 14.73 18.74 3.42
CA PHE A 181 15.25 17.38 3.59
C PHE A 181 15.60 17.06 5.04
N TYR A 182 16.44 17.88 5.70
CA TYR A 182 16.80 17.64 7.11
C TYR A 182 15.65 17.89 8.06
N GLY A 183 14.77 18.85 7.76
CA GLY A 183 13.53 19.05 8.49
C GLY A 183 12.63 17.81 8.44
N TYR A 184 12.50 17.19 7.25
CA TYR A 184 11.76 15.96 7.10
C TYR A 184 12.38 14.81 7.91
N LEU A 185 13.70 14.58 7.84
CA LEU A 185 14.36 13.54 8.62
C LEU A 185 14.22 13.77 10.13
N TYR A 186 14.29 15.04 10.57
CA TYR A 186 14.07 15.40 11.97
C TYR A 186 12.63 15.09 12.43
N GLN A 187 11.61 15.55 11.69
CA GLN A 187 10.21 15.28 12.02
C GLN A 187 9.89 13.78 11.96
N GLN A 188 10.43 13.09 10.98
CA GLN A 188 10.31 11.64 10.83
C GLN A 188 10.84 10.90 12.06
N LYS A 189 12.05 11.22 12.52
CA LYS A 189 12.63 10.60 13.71
C LYS A 189 11.87 10.97 14.97
N LYS A 190 11.42 12.22 15.11
CA LYS A 190 10.66 12.72 16.26
C LYS A 190 9.36 11.93 16.47
N CYS A 191 8.67 11.53 15.41
CA CYS A 191 7.44 10.75 15.50
C CYS A 191 7.64 9.24 15.29
N PHE A 192 8.88 8.76 15.18
CA PHE A 192 9.20 7.39 14.79
C PHE A 192 8.49 6.95 13.51
N GLY A 193 8.42 7.85 12.54
CA GLY A 193 7.81 7.58 11.23
C GLY A 193 8.77 6.90 10.28
N LEU A 194 8.25 6.01 9.44
CA LEU A 194 8.97 5.38 8.33
C LEU A 194 8.14 5.49 7.06
N ASP A 195 8.69 6.04 6.00
CA ASP A 195 8.06 5.99 4.68
C ASP A 195 8.36 4.66 3.97
N TYR A 196 7.79 4.47 2.79
CA TYR A 196 7.94 3.21 2.04
C TYR A 196 9.40 2.85 1.74
N ASN A 197 10.25 3.83 1.43
CA ASN A 197 11.68 3.59 1.20
C ASN A 197 12.39 3.12 2.47
N ASP A 198 12.03 3.70 3.60
CA ASP A 198 12.63 3.35 4.89
C ASP A 198 12.31 1.93 5.31
N LEU A 199 11.08 1.46 5.06
CA LEU A 199 10.67 0.11 5.44
C LEU A 199 11.61 -0.96 4.88
N ILE A 200 11.94 -0.88 3.59
CA ILE A 200 12.83 -1.84 2.95
C ILE A 200 14.28 -1.60 3.38
N LYS A 201 14.74 -0.35 3.40
CA LYS A 201 16.14 -0.02 3.75
C LYS A 201 16.47 -0.37 5.20
N PHE A 202 15.58 -0.12 6.15
CA PHE A 202 15.80 -0.49 7.53
C PHE A 202 15.81 -2.01 7.71
N THR A 203 14.93 -2.72 7.01
CA THR A 203 14.94 -4.19 7.02
C THR A 203 16.25 -4.75 6.48
N LEU A 204 16.72 -4.25 5.32
CA LEU A 204 18.01 -4.65 4.74
C LEU A 204 19.17 -4.28 5.65
N TYR A 205 19.13 -3.12 6.29
CA TYR A 205 20.16 -2.71 7.26
C TYR A 205 20.22 -3.68 8.45
N ILE A 206 19.08 -4.01 9.06
CA ILE A 206 19.04 -5.00 10.16
C ILE A 206 19.63 -6.33 9.71
N PHE A 207 19.26 -6.83 8.54
CA PHE A 207 19.79 -8.09 8.00
C PHE A 207 21.27 -8.03 7.68
N SER A 208 21.82 -6.88 7.31
CA SER A 208 23.24 -6.69 7.07
C SER A 208 24.08 -6.61 8.35
N GLN A 209 23.48 -6.11 9.44
CA GLN A 209 24.18 -5.88 10.71
C GLN A 209 23.99 -7.02 11.73
N SER A 210 22.95 -7.84 11.59
CA SER A 210 22.66 -8.95 12.50
C SER A 210 22.42 -10.25 11.75
N ASP A 211 23.43 -11.12 11.76
CA ASP A 211 23.32 -12.48 11.22
C ASP A 211 22.23 -13.28 11.95
N GLU A 212 22.06 -13.07 13.25
CA GLU A 212 21.06 -13.76 14.07
C GLU A 212 19.65 -13.44 13.58
N ILE A 213 19.31 -12.14 13.43
CA ILE A 213 17.99 -11.72 12.96
C ILE A 213 17.77 -12.18 11.50
N ARG A 214 18.79 -12.02 10.65
CA ARG A 214 18.71 -12.49 9.26
C ARG A 214 18.43 -14.00 9.19
N LEU A 215 19.20 -14.82 9.92
CA LEU A 215 19.03 -16.26 9.96
C LEU A 215 17.67 -16.67 10.54
N LYS A 216 17.18 -15.98 11.57
CA LYS A 216 15.83 -16.20 12.11
C LYS A 216 14.76 -16.12 11.01
N TRP A 217 14.77 -15.06 10.22
CA TRP A 217 13.80 -14.87 9.14
C TRP A 217 14.04 -15.81 7.97
N GLN A 218 15.30 -16.09 7.59
CA GLN A 218 15.65 -17.04 6.56
C GLN A 218 15.21 -18.47 6.89
N GLN A 219 15.37 -18.90 8.13
CA GLN A 219 14.96 -20.23 8.59
C GLN A 219 13.44 -20.35 8.70
N ARG A 220 12.77 -19.30 9.14
CA ARG A 220 11.32 -19.26 9.24
C ARG A 220 10.64 -19.35 7.88
N LEU A 221 11.15 -18.69 6.85
CA LEU A 221 10.54 -18.60 5.53
C LEU A 221 11.07 -19.74 4.64
N GLU A 222 10.45 -20.89 4.75
CA GLU A 222 10.84 -22.07 3.96
C GLU A 222 10.55 -21.91 2.47
N TYR A 223 9.48 -21.20 2.12
CA TYR A 223 9.05 -20.95 0.74
C TYR A 223 8.74 -19.47 0.51
N ILE A 224 9.31 -18.94 -0.57
CA ILE A 224 9.07 -17.56 -1.00
C ILE A 224 8.45 -17.59 -2.39
N MET A 225 7.31 -16.93 -2.55
CA MET A 225 6.59 -16.83 -3.81
C MET A 225 6.32 -15.35 -4.13
N ILE A 226 6.63 -14.93 -5.36
CA ILE A 226 6.50 -13.53 -5.77
C ILE A 226 5.69 -13.45 -7.06
N ASP A 227 4.57 -12.72 -7.00
CA ASP A 227 3.73 -12.37 -8.15
C ASP A 227 4.22 -11.09 -8.82
N GLU A 228 3.90 -10.92 -10.10
CA GLU A 228 4.24 -9.74 -10.93
C GLU A 228 5.73 -9.37 -10.84
N PHE A 229 6.61 -10.38 -10.92
CA PHE A 229 8.05 -10.22 -10.71
C PHE A 229 8.73 -9.25 -11.71
N GLN A 230 8.11 -8.95 -12.84
CA GLN A 230 8.60 -7.95 -13.81
C GLN A 230 8.57 -6.52 -13.27
N ASP A 231 7.83 -6.26 -12.18
CA ASP A 231 7.63 -4.91 -11.63
C ASP A 231 8.43 -4.65 -10.35
N ILE A 232 9.35 -5.55 -9.96
CA ILE A 232 10.18 -5.35 -8.76
C ILE A 232 11.32 -4.35 -9.02
N ASP A 233 11.65 -3.60 -7.97
CA ASP A 233 12.77 -2.67 -7.93
C ASP A 233 14.04 -3.29 -7.32
N PRO A 234 15.22 -2.62 -7.40
CA PRO A 234 16.48 -3.17 -6.88
C PRO A 234 16.48 -3.50 -5.39
N LEU A 235 15.80 -2.70 -4.55
CA LEU A 235 15.76 -2.96 -3.10
C LEU A 235 14.89 -4.17 -2.77
N GLN A 236 13.77 -4.34 -3.47
CA GLN A 236 12.92 -5.51 -3.37
C GLN A 236 13.65 -6.77 -3.84
N TYR A 237 14.45 -6.66 -4.90
CA TYR A 237 15.28 -7.75 -5.39
C TYR A 237 16.36 -8.14 -4.37
N GLU A 238 17.05 -7.16 -3.76
CA GLU A 238 18.04 -7.40 -2.71
C GLU A 238 17.40 -8.07 -1.48
N LEU A 239 16.23 -7.60 -1.06
CA LEU A 239 15.50 -8.20 0.06
C LEU A 239 15.12 -9.66 -0.23
N MET A 240 14.59 -9.92 -1.42
CA MET A 240 14.29 -11.29 -1.86
C MET A 240 15.54 -12.19 -1.82
N GLN A 241 16.68 -11.72 -2.36
CA GLN A 241 17.94 -12.47 -2.34
C GLN A 241 18.40 -12.78 -0.90
N ALA A 242 18.31 -11.78 -0.01
CA ALA A 242 18.66 -11.97 1.39
C ALA A 242 17.77 -13.04 2.05
N LEU A 243 16.48 -13.03 1.80
CA LEU A 243 15.53 -13.95 2.41
C LEU A 243 15.67 -15.40 1.88
N CYS A 244 15.84 -15.58 0.58
CA CYS A 244 15.88 -16.92 -0.03
C CYS A 244 17.22 -17.67 0.15
N ALA A 245 18.23 -17.07 0.76
CA ALA A 245 19.60 -17.60 0.80
C ALA A 245 19.73 -18.92 1.57
N TYR A 246 18.89 -19.19 2.55
CA TYR A 246 18.96 -20.39 3.40
C TYR A 246 18.28 -21.60 2.75
N HIS A 247 16.97 -21.59 2.57
CA HIS A 247 16.20 -22.73 2.02
C HIS A 247 16.30 -22.85 0.50
N LYS A 248 16.54 -21.74 -0.21
CA LYS A 248 16.66 -21.67 -1.68
C LYS A 248 15.40 -22.09 -2.43
N ASN A 249 14.23 -22.03 -1.78
CA ASN A 249 12.94 -22.32 -2.38
C ASN A 249 12.27 -20.99 -2.78
N LEU A 250 12.54 -20.56 -3.99
CA LEU A 250 12.05 -19.31 -4.54
C LEU A 250 11.25 -19.58 -5.81
N PHE A 251 9.98 -19.20 -5.79
CA PHE A 251 9.06 -19.26 -6.91
C PHE A 251 8.72 -17.85 -7.38
N ILE A 252 9.05 -17.53 -8.61
CA ILE A 252 8.69 -16.24 -9.20
C ILE A 252 7.75 -16.46 -10.39
N VAL A 253 6.76 -15.56 -10.51
CA VAL A 253 5.89 -15.54 -11.68
C VAL A 253 5.76 -14.12 -12.21
N GLY A 254 5.84 -13.97 -13.52
CA GLY A 254 5.75 -12.66 -14.16
C GLY A 254 5.53 -12.74 -15.66
N ASP A 255 5.20 -11.60 -16.21
CA ASP A 255 5.03 -11.37 -17.64
C ASP A 255 5.90 -10.19 -18.08
N PRO A 256 7.02 -10.40 -18.78
CA PRO A 256 7.88 -9.31 -19.20
C PRO A 256 7.21 -8.31 -20.15
N ASP A 257 6.12 -8.71 -20.82
CA ASP A 257 5.35 -7.83 -21.69
C ASP A 257 4.36 -6.92 -20.93
N GLN A 258 4.20 -7.12 -19.61
CA GLN A 258 3.31 -6.34 -18.73
C GLN A 258 4.05 -5.37 -17.82
N THR A 259 5.33 -5.11 -18.03
CA THR A 259 6.13 -4.15 -17.26
C THR A 259 5.62 -2.73 -17.48
N ILE A 260 5.01 -2.11 -16.46
CA ILE A 260 4.44 -0.75 -16.53
C ILE A 260 4.96 0.19 -15.44
N TYR A 261 5.88 -0.28 -14.57
CA TYR A 261 6.41 0.47 -13.44
C TYR A 261 7.91 0.82 -13.56
N THR A 262 8.46 0.84 -14.77
CA THR A 262 9.86 1.25 -15.02
C THR A 262 10.18 2.64 -14.49
N TRP A 263 9.21 3.55 -14.52
CA TRP A 263 9.32 4.90 -13.96
C TRP A 263 9.41 4.93 -12.41
N ARG A 264 9.11 3.80 -11.74
CA ARG A 264 9.32 3.58 -10.30
C ARG A 264 10.59 2.77 -10.00
N GLY A 265 11.44 2.51 -10.98
CA GLY A 265 12.67 1.75 -10.82
C GLY A 265 12.52 0.25 -11.05
N ALA A 266 11.36 -0.24 -11.52
CA ALA A 266 11.23 -1.65 -11.92
C ALA A 266 12.17 -1.99 -13.08
N ASP A 267 12.85 -3.14 -12.98
CA ASP A 267 13.73 -3.63 -14.03
C ASP A 267 13.37 -5.06 -14.43
N VAL A 268 12.77 -5.19 -15.62
CA VAL A 268 12.38 -6.48 -16.22
C VAL A 268 13.54 -7.45 -16.37
N LYS A 269 14.77 -6.98 -16.37
CA LYS A 269 15.97 -7.82 -16.46
C LYS A 269 16.07 -8.81 -15.30
N TYR A 270 15.57 -8.47 -14.11
CA TYR A 270 15.52 -9.42 -12.99
C TYR A 270 14.74 -10.69 -13.34
N LEU A 271 13.64 -10.54 -14.09
CA LEU A 271 12.87 -11.69 -14.58
C LEU A 271 13.55 -12.40 -15.75
N LEU A 272 14.05 -11.63 -16.73
CA LEU A 272 14.65 -12.19 -17.95
C LEU A 272 15.96 -12.91 -17.68
N ASP A 273 16.84 -12.31 -16.88
CA ASP A 273 18.18 -12.82 -16.56
C ASP A 273 18.20 -13.70 -15.28
N PHE A 274 17.04 -14.14 -14.79
CA PHE A 274 16.93 -14.90 -13.55
C PHE A 274 17.83 -16.15 -13.51
N GLU A 275 17.96 -16.88 -14.63
CA GLU A 275 18.82 -18.05 -14.75
C GLU A 275 20.32 -17.73 -14.63
N ARG A 276 20.72 -16.49 -14.89
CA ARG A 276 22.13 -16.05 -14.74
C ARG A 276 22.47 -15.79 -13.27
N ASN A 277 21.47 -15.42 -12.48
CA ASN A 277 21.65 -15.04 -11.08
C ASN A 277 21.43 -16.19 -10.11
N PHE A 278 20.69 -17.24 -10.53
CA PHE A 278 20.36 -18.38 -9.69
C PHE A 278 20.73 -19.70 -10.39
N PRO A 279 21.28 -20.68 -9.65
CA PRO A 279 21.67 -21.97 -10.22
C PRO A 279 20.46 -22.88 -10.41
N ASN A 280 20.51 -23.73 -11.45
CA ASN A 280 19.53 -24.80 -11.67
C ASN A 280 18.06 -24.33 -11.69
N VAL A 281 17.79 -23.17 -12.28
CA VAL A 281 16.44 -22.63 -12.39
C VAL A 281 15.57 -23.54 -13.26
N LYS A 282 14.41 -23.91 -12.73
CA LYS A 282 13.35 -24.55 -13.52
C LYS A 282 12.45 -23.47 -14.13
N THR A 283 12.45 -23.33 -15.44
CA THR A 283 11.56 -22.40 -16.15
C THR A 283 10.34 -23.12 -16.68
N ILE A 284 9.15 -22.59 -16.35
CA ILE A 284 7.84 -23.10 -16.79
C ILE A 284 7.14 -22.02 -17.62
N MET A 285 6.62 -22.40 -18.78
CA MET A 285 5.97 -21.48 -19.73
C MET A 285 4.46 -21.64 -19.68
N MET A 286 3.74 -20.67 -19.10
CA MET A 286 2.26 -20.66 -19.02
C MET A 286 1.69 -19.75 -20.12
N MET A 287 1.46 -20.28 -21.32
CA MET A 287 1.08 -19.50 -22.51
C MET A 287 -0.40 -19.62 -22.90
N LYS A 288 -1.17 -20.54 -22.31
CA LYS A 288 -2.61 -20.69 -22.59
C LYS A 288 -3.40 -19.53 -22.00
N ASN A 289 -4.06 -18.76 -22.84
CA ASN A 289 -4.87 -17.61 -22.42
C ASN A 289 -6.35 -18.01 -22.34
N TYR A 290 -6.93 -17.81 -21.16
CA TYR A 290 -8.34 -18.11 -20.83
C TYR A 290 -9.21 -16.85 -20.69
N ARG A 291 -8.65 -15.66 -21.01
CA ARG A 291 -9.30 -14.36 -20.81
C ARG A 291 -9.89 -13.78 -22.09
N SER A 292 -9.15 -13.88 -23.19
CA SER A 292 -9.40 -13.12 -24.41
C SER A 292 -9.62 -14.04 -25.59
N THR A 293 -10.46 -13.57 -26.53
CA THR A 293 -10.67 -14.26 -27.80
C THR A 293 -9.45 -14.18 -28.71
N PRO A 294 -9.34 -15.04 -29.74
CA PRO A 294 -8.24 -15.02 -30.70
C PRO A 294 -8.03 -13.66 -31.37
N GLU A 295 -9.12 -12.94 -31.66
CA GLU A 295 -9.08 -11.63 -32.34
C GLU A 295 -8.44 -10.56 -31.44
N ILE A 296 -8.77 -10.57 -30.15
CA ILE A 296 -8.15 -9.66 -29.18
C ILE A 296 -6.67 -9.99 -29.02
N LEU A 297 -6.30 -11.27 -28.90
CA LEU A 297 -4.91 -11.70 -28.79
C LEU A 297 -4.10 -11.38 -30.03
N SER A 298 -4.67 -11.51 -31.22
CA SER A 298 -4.01 -11.13 -32.47
C SER A 298 -3.67 -9.64 -32.51
N ALA A 299 -4.61 -8.78 -32.08
CA ALA A 299 -4.36 -7.34 -32.01
C ALA A 299 -3.29 -7.01 -30.96
N ALA A 300 -3.36 -7.63 -29.77
CA ALA A 300 -2.39 -7.44 -28.68
C ALA A 300 -0.99 -7.91 -29.08
N ASN A 301 -0.87 -9.09 -29.70
CA ASN A 301 0.40 -9.63 -30.20
C ASN A 301 1.03 -8.72 -31.25
N SER A 302 0.23 -8.21 -32.20
CA SER A 302 0.70 -7.25 -33.21
C SER A 302 1.26 -5.97 -32.62
N LEU A 303 0.70 -5.48 -31.49
CA LEU A 303 1.20 -4.32 -30.78
C LEU A 303 2.49 -4.65 -30.04
N ILE A 304 2.50 -5.71 -29.25
CA ILE A 304 3.63 -6.03 -28.38
C ILE A 304 4.88 -6.47 -29.16
N ASP A 305 4.74 -6.96 -30.38
CA ASP A 305 5.86 -7.30 -31.27
C ASP A 305 6.73 -6.10 -31.66
N LYS A 306 6.25 -4.87 -31.41
CA LYS A 306 7.05 -3.64 -31.56
C LYS A 306 8.08 -3.46 -30.45
N ASN A 307 7.93 -4.14 -29.31
CA ASN A 307 8.89 -4.04 -28.21
C ASN A 307 10.17 -4.82 -28.56
N THR A 308 11.32 -4.21 -28.29
CA THR A 308 12.64 -4.79 -28.57
C THR A 308 13.20 -5.59 -27.39
N ILE A 309 12.83 -5.23 -26.16
CA ILE A 309 13.27 -5.92 -24.93
C ILE A 309 12.13 -6.86 -24.51
N ARG A 310 12.13 -8.07 -25.05
CA ARG A 310 11.13 -9.08 -24.69
C ARG A 310 11.64 -10.49 -24.91
N MET A 311 11.05 -11.43 -24.21
CA MET A 311 11.14 -12.84 -24.56
C MET A 311 10.06 -13.16 -25.61
N LYS A 312 10.48 -13.71 -26.76
CA LYS A 312 9.50 -14.15 -27.77
C LYS A 312 8.62 -15.26 -27.18
N LYS A 313 7.33 -15.00 -27.14
CA LYS A 313 6.31 -15.94 -26.69
C LYS A 313 5.03 -15.72 -27.52
N GLU A 314 4.27 -16.77 -27.68
CA GLU A 314 2.98 -16.74 -28.36
C GLU A 314 1.88 -17.20 -27.37
N LEU A 315 0.87 -16.38 -27.20
CA LEU A 315 -0.28 -16.71 -26.35
C LEU A 315 -1.25 -17.59 -27.14
N ILE A 316 -1.58 -18.74 -26.58
CA ILE A 316 -2.49 -19.72 -27.17
C ILE A 316 -3.92 -19.40 -26.69
N PRO A 317 -4.82 -18.96 -27.56
CA PRO A 317 -6.20 -18.67 -27.17
C PRO A 317 -6.94 -19.96 -26.81
N MET A 318 -7.64 -19.95 -25.69
CA MET A 318 -8.47 -21.07 -25.23
C MET A 318 -9.98 -20.78 -25.36
N LEU A 319 -10.35 -19.53 -25.64
CA LEU A 319 -11.73 -19.14 -25.93
C LEU A 319 -12.04 -19.32 -27.42
N PRO A 320 -13.33 -19.51 -27.77
CA PRO A 320 -13.78 -19.53 -29.18
C PRO A 320 -13.57 -18.17 -29.85
N GLN A 321 -13.71 -18.13 -31.14
CA GLN A 321 -13.70 -16.88 -31.91
C GLN A 321 -14.75 -15.90 -31.43
N GLY A 322 -14.38 -14.63 -31.38
CA GLY A 322 -15.21 -13.52 -30.94
C GLY A 322 -15.27 -12.39 -31.96
N GLU A 323 -15.76 -11.25 -31.50
CA GLU A 323 -15.81 -10.05 -32.35
C GLU A 323 -14.40 -9.44 -32.52
N ARG A 324 -14.17 -8.80 -33.68
CA ARG A 324 -12.93 -8.06 -33.92
C ARG A 324 -12.88 -6.79 -33.08
N PRO A 325 -11.71 -6.41 -32.53
CA PRO A 325 -11.52 -5.11 -31.93
C PRO A 325 -11.87 -3.98 -32.92
N VAL A 326 -12.62 -2.99 -32.44
CA VAL A 326 -13.03 -1.82 -33.23
C VAL A 326 -12.19 -0.62 -32.82
N TYR A 327 -11.61 0.06 -33.79
CA TYR A 327 -10.92 1.33 -33.59
C TYR A 327 -11.81 2.48 -34.03
N THR A 328 -11.99 3.47 -33.19
CA THR A 328 -12.70 4.71 -33.48
C THR A 328 -11.81 5.92 -33.27
N HIS A 329 -11.86 6.89 -34.16
CA HIS A 329 -11.20 8.18 -34.03
C HIS A 329 -12.26 9.28 -33.94
N ASN A 330 -12.30 9.96 -32.79
CA ASN A 330 -13.22 11.07 -32.56
C ASN A 330 -12.49 12.41 -32.68
N LYS A 331 -13.18 13.47 -33.13
CA LYS A 331 -12.57 14.78 -33.35
C LYS A 331 -12.35 15.55 -32.03
N THR A 332 -13.17 15.30 -31.02
CA THR A 332 -13.12 15.94 -29.73
C THR A 332 -13.35 14.93 -28.60
N THR A 333 -12.96 15.29 -27.38
CA THR A 333 -13.21 14.48 -26.17
C THR A 333 -14.70 14.29 -25.90
N ASP A 334 -15.54 15.30 -26.24
CA ASP A 334 -16.99 15.22 -26.05
C ASP A 334 -17.60 14.19 -27.01
N THR A 335 -17.20 14.22 -28.31
CA THR A 335 -17.67 13.21 -29.29
C THR A 335 -17.14 11.82 -28.96
N GLU A 336 -15.97 11.70 -28.35
CA GLU A 336 -15.47 10.42 -27.81
C GLU A 336 -16.36 9.89 -26.70
N ALA A 337 -16.71 10.73 -25.72
CA ALA A 337 -17.58 10.37 -24.61
C ALA A 337 -18.99 9.97 -25.07
N GLU A 338 -19.55 10.70 -26.06
CA GLU A 338 -20.84 10.37 -26.68
C GLU A 338 -20.79 9.01 -27.40
N THR A 339 -19.69 8.73 -28.14
CA THR A 339 -19.49 7.46 -28.83
C THR A 339 -19.39 6.30 -27.84
N ILE A 340 -18.65 6.48 -26.72
CA ILE A 340 -18.55 5.49 -25.65
C ILE A 340 -19.93 5.22 -25.05
N ALA A 341 -20.66 6.27 -24.68
CA ALA A 341 -21.98 6.14 -24.06
C ALA A 341 -22.99 5.43 -25.01
N ALA A 342 -22.99 5.80 -26.28
CA ALA A 342 -23.84 5.15 -27.28
C ALA A 342 -23.50 3.66 -27.43
N ARG A 343 -22.20 3.31 -27.46
CA ARG A 343 -21.76 1.90 -27.54
C ARG A 343 -22.17 1.10 -26.31
N ILE A 344 -22.04 1.68 -25.11
CA ILE A 344 -22.47 1.02 -23.86
C ILE A 344 -23.97 0.75 -23.87
N LYS A 345 -24.79 1.73 -24.28
CA LYS A 345 -26.25 1.53 -24.42
C LYS A 345 -26.57 0.41 -25.41
N GLY A 346 -25.95 0.42 -26.57
CA GLY A 346 -26.18 -0.64 -27.56
C GLY A 346 -25.79 -2.04 -27.07
N LEU A 347 -24.69 -2.16 -26.30
CA LEU A 347 -24.32 -3.43 -25.65
C LEU A 347 -25.33 -3.85 -24.59
N ASN A 348 -25.82 -2.92 -23.79
CA ASN A 348 -26.82 -3.21 -22.79
C ASN A 348 -28.18 -3.61 -23.38
N GLU A 349 -28.61 -2.95 -24.45
CA GLU A 349 -29.79 -3.32 -25.25
C GLU A 349 -29.64 -4.74 -25.86
N ALA A 350 -28.43 -5.14 -26.22
CA ALA A 350 -28.09 -6.48 -26.67
C ALA A 350 -27.98 -7.52 -25.55
N GLY A 351 -28.25 -7.13 -24.29
CA GLY A 351 -28.29 -8.03 -23.13
C GLY A 351 -27.01 -8.10 -22.29
N VAL A 352 -25.98 -7.26 -22.57
CA VAL A 352 -24.77 -7.19 -21.73
C VAL A 352 -25.04 -6.31 -20.50
N PRO A 353 -24.92 -6.83 -19.26
CA PRO A 353 -25.11 -6.03 -18.06
C PRO A 353 -24.08 -4.88 -17.99
N TYR A 354 -24.48 -3.71 -17.46
CA TYR A 354 -23.56 -2.59 -17.25
C TYR A 354 -22.34 -2.97 -16.39
N GLY A 355 -22.50 -3.86 -15.41
CA GLY A 355 -21.41 -4.34 -14.57
C GLY A 355 -20.34 -5.16 -15.29
N ASP A 356 -20.62 -5.64 -16.49
CA ASP A 356 -19.69 -6.41 -17.33
C ASP A 356 -18.95 -5.53 -18.37
N ILE A 357 -19.19 -4.21 -18.34
CA ILE A 357 -18.59 -3.24 -19.25
C ILE A 357 -17.61 -2.37 -18.47
N ALA A 358 -16.38 -2.26 -18.95
CA ALA A 358 -15.36 -1.39 -18.38
C ALA A 358 -14.82 -0.38 -19.39
N VAL A 359 -14.63 0.86 -18.96
CA VAL A 359 -13.95 1.90 -19.72
C VAL A 359 -12.60 2.17 -19.08
N LEU A 360 -11.51 1.97 -19.83
CA LEU A 360 -10.14 2.17 -19.36
C LEU A 360 -9.54 3.43 -19.99
N TYR A 361 -8.88 4.24 -19.16
CA TYR A 361 -8.17 5.45 -19.62
C TYR A 361 -6.77 5.55 -18.97
N ARG A 362 -5.86 6.25 -19.64
CA ARG A 362 -4.46 6.35 -19.20
C ARG A 362 -4.28 7.35 -18.06
N ALA A 363 -5.03 8.43 -18.03
CA ALA A 363 -4.85 9.53 -17.09
C ALA A 363 -6.18 10.04 -16.54
N HIS A 364 -6.20 10.43 -15.27
CA HIS A 364 -7.41 10.85 -14.54
C HIS A 364 -8.16 12.03 -15.19
N TYR A 365 -7.48 12.93 -15.89
CA TYR A 365 -8.15 14.05 -16.56
C TYR A 365 -9.16 13.60 -17.62
N ALA A 366 -8.98 12.41 -18.21
CA ALA A 366 -9.90 11.87 -19.20
C ALA A 366 -11.24 11.39 -18.58
N ALA A 367 -11.26 11.09 -17.27
CA ALA A 367 -12.45 10.61 -16.59
C ALA A 367 -13.61 11.59 -16.66
N ARG A 368 -13.35 12.89 -16.44
CA ARG A 368 -14.40 13.92 -16.33
C ARG A 368 -15.32 13.96 -17.56
N THR A 369 -14.77 14.03 -18.75
CA THR A 369 -15.57 14.11 -19.99
C THR A 369 -16.36 12.82 -20.22
N ILE A 370 -15.76 11.66 -19.90
CA ILE A 370 -16.43 10.35 -19.99
C ILE A 370 -17.60 10.28 -18.99
N GLU A 371 -17.40 10.72 -17.74
CA GLU A 371 -18.45 10.78 -16.71
C GLU A 371 -19.61 11.68 -17.14
N GLU A 372 -19.29 12.89 -17.65
CA GLU A 372 -20.31 13.81 -18.18
C GLU A 372 -21.11 13.15 -19.30
N GLY A 373 -20.47 12.39 -20.18
CA GLY A 373 -21.14 11.63 -21.25
C GLY A 373 -22.04 10.51 -20.73
N LEU A 374 -21.57 9.75 -19.73
CA LEU A 374 -22.35 8.69 -19.08
C LEU A 374 -23.55 9.25 -18.31
N MET A 375 -23.38 10.36 -17.57
CA MET A 375 -24.47 11.03 -16.86
C MET A 375 -25.55 11.56 -17.82
N LYS A 376 -25.15 12.24 -18.90
CA LYS A 376 -26.09 12.72 -19.95
C LYS A 376 -26.87 11.56 -20.60
N ALA A 377 -26.23 10.39 -20.68
CA ALA A 377 -26.84 9.20 -21.24
C ALA A 377 -27.61 8.36 -20.20
N GLU A 378 -27.68 8.80 -18.92
CA GLU A 378 -28.32 8.09 -17.81
C GLU A 378 -27.79 6.65 -17.62
N ILE A 379 -26.47 6.46 -17.82
CA ILE A 379 -25.79 5.16 -17.64
C ILE A 379 -25.23 5.10 -16.22
N PRO A 380 -25.59 4.11 -15.38
CA PRO A 380 -25.00 3.94 -14.07
C PRO A 380 -23.52 3.53 -14.20
N TYR A 381 -22.64 4.14 -13.43
CA TYR A 381 -21.21 3.84 -13.44
C TYR A 381 -20.58 3.93 -12.07
N THR A 382 -19.43 3.29 -11.91
CA THR A 382 -18.57 3.38 -10.73
C THR A 382 -17.14 3.69 -11.17
N ILE A 383 -16.48 4.64 -10.51
CA ILE A 383 -15.08 4.97 -10.78
C ILE A 383 -14.20 4.16 -9.84
N TYR A 384 -13.28 3.38 -10.42
CA TYR A 384 -12.32 2.55 -9.67
C TYR A 384 -10.95 3.21 -9.48
N SER A 385 -10.82 4.51 -9.61
CA SER A 385 -9.58 5.22 -9.38
C SER A 385 -9.86 6.55 -8.71
N GLY A 386 -10.07 6.50 -7.44
CA GLY A 386 -10.05 7.64 -6.53
C GLY A 386 -8.92 7.46 -5.52
N VAL A 387 -8.86 8.36 -4.54
CA VAL A 387 -8.04 8.19 -3.34
C VAL A 387 -8.24 6.77 -2.79
N GLN A 388 -7.15 6.03 -2.58
CA GLN A 388 -7.23 4.68 -2.03
C GLN A 388 -8.04 4.71 -0.74
N PHE A 389 -8.76 3.62 -0.42
CA PHE A 389 -9.66 3.58 0.74
C PHE A 389 -8.99 4.10 2.02
N PHE A 390 -7.79 3.60 2.33
CA PHE A 390 -7.03 4.01 3.50
C PHE A 390 -6.40 5.40 3.40
N ASP A 391 -6.37 6.00 2.20
CA ASP A 391 -5.90 7.38 1.96
C ASP A 391 -7.01 8.42 2.05
N ARG A 392 -8.25 8.00 2.19
CA ARG A 392 -9.40 8.89 2.38
C ARG A 392 -9.30 9.61 3.71
N VAL A 393 -9.62 10.90 3.69
CA VAL A 393 -9.48 11.79 4.85
C VAL A 393 -10.21 11.24 6.08
N GLU A 394 -11.46 10.80 5.89
CA GLU A 394 -12.30 10.28 6.97
C GLU A 394 -11.76 8.95 7.55
N ILE A 395 -11.14 8.12 6.74
CA ILE A 395 -10.53 6.87 7.19
C ILE A 395 -9.29 7.17 8.03
N LYS A 396 -8.43 8.08 7.57
CA LYS A 396 -7.25 8.52 8.33
C LYS A 396 -7.61 9.21 9.63
N ASP A 397 -8.65 10.04 9.61
CA ASP A 397 -9.15 10.67 10.83
C ASP A 397 -9.63 9.62 11.84
N ALA A 398 -10.38 8.62 11.38
CA ALA A 398 -10.86 7.52 12.21
C ALA A 398 -9.69 6.70 12.81
N LEU A 399 -8.71 6.35 11.99
CA LEU A 399 -7.51 5.65 12.45
C LEU A 399 -6.67 6.51 13.41
N SER A 400 -6.59 7.83 13.17
CA SER A 400 -5.89 8.75 14.08
C SER A 400 -6.57 8.84 15.44
N TYR A 401 -7.91 8.74 15.52
CA TYR A 401 -8.60 8.61 16.80
C TYR A 401 -8.17 7.33 17.55
N MET A 402 -8.11 6.19 16.87
CA MET A 402 -7.67 4.94 17.48
C MET A 402 -6.21 5.03 17.95
N ARG A 403 -5.33 5.62 17.13
CA ARG A 403 -3.93 5.82 17.49
C ARG A 403 -3.77 6.73 18.69
N MET A 404 -4.56 7.80 18.80
CA MET A 404 -4.55 8.69 19.96
C MET A 404 -4.90 7.95 21.26
N VAL A 405 -5.84 7.04 21.21
CA VAL A 405 -6.21 6.20 22.36
C VAL A 405 -5.04 5.33 22.80
N VAL A 406 -4.30 4.76 21.87
CA VAL A 406 -3.25 3.78 22.14
C VAL A 406 -1.88 4.43 22.39
N TYR A 407 -1.50 5.40 21.54
CA TYR A 407 -0.12 5.92 21.47
C TYR A 407 0.03 7.38 21.87
N LYS A 408 -1.05 8.20 21.75
CA LYS A 408 -1.03 9.64 22.03
C LYS A 408 0.06 10.39 21.24
N ASP A 409 0.31 9.95 19.98
CA ASP A 409 1.35 10.50 19.12
C ASP A 409 0.97 11.87 18.54
N ASP A 410 1.98 12.73 18.31
CA ASP A 410 1.80 14.11 17.86
C ASP A 410 1.16 14.22 16.49
N LEU A 411 1.44 13.29 15.56
CA LEU A 411 0.90 13.33 14.22
C LEU A 411 -0.62 13.08 14.22
N SER A 412 -1.05 12.07 14.96
CA SER A 412 -2.48 11.78 15.17
C SER A 412 -3.16 12.92 15.93
N PHE A 413 -2.48 13.52 16.91
CA PHE A 413 -2.99 14.68 17.64
C PHE A 413 -3.25 15.87 16.70
N LEU A 414 -2.27 16.27 15.91
CA LEU A 414 -2.36 17.36 14.95
C LEU A 414 -3.54 17.17 13.99
N ARG A 415 -3.79 15.94 13.58
CA ARG A 415 -4.86 15.61 12.66
C ARG A 415 -6.26 15.76 13.25
N ILE A 416 -6.47 15.29 14.48
CA ILE A 416 -7.82 15.18 15.03
C ILE A 416 -8.14 16.15 16.15
N VAL A 417 -7.17 16.85 16.72
CA VAL A 417 -7.41 17.74 17.88
C VAL A 417 -8.51 18.79 17.59
N ASN A 418 -8.65 19.24 16.35
CA ASN A 418 -9.67 20.19 15.92
C ASN A 418 -10.64 19.63 14.85
N THR A 419 -10.72 18.33 14.73
CA THR A 419 -11.61 17.60 13.81
C THR A 419 -12.46 16.59 14.62
N PRO A 420 -13.77 16.83 14.87
CA PRO A 420 -14.53 18.02 14.52
C PRO A 420 -14.06 19.28 15.26
N ARG A 421 -14.53 20.45 14.81
CA ARG A 421 -14.06 21.75 15.31
C ARG A 421 -14.22 21.89 16.84
N ARG A 422 -13.08 22.09 17.54
CA ARG A 422 -13.01 22.24 19.01
C ARG A 422 -12.48 23.60 19.46
N ASN A 423 -12.38 24.56 18.55
CA ASN A 423 -11.81 25.88 18.77
C ASN A 423 -10.33 25.88 19.21
N ILE A 424 -9.57 24.84 18.83
CA ILE A 424 -8.12 24.74 19.03
C ILE A 424 -7.44 25.15 17.74
N GLY A 425 -7.42 26.45 17.46
CA GLY A 425 -6.84 27.04 16.27
C GLY A 425 -5.34 27.35 16.42
N GLN A 426 -4.77 27.94 15.36
CA GLN A 426 -3.33 28.17 15.15
C GLN A 426 -2.60 28.81 16.35
N LYS A 427 -3.19 29.83 17.00
CA LYS A 427 -2.60 30.49 18.18
C LYS A 427 -2.41 29.53 19.36
N ARG A 428 -3.38 28.63 19.57
CA ARG A 428 -3.32 27.62 20.64
C ARG A 428 -2.37 26.50 20.28
N MET A 429 -2.33 26.10 19.03
CA MET A 429 -1.37 25.11 18.54
C MET A 429 0.06 25.58 18.69
N ARG A 430 0.36 26.84 18.32
CA ARG A 430 1.71 27.42 18.54
C ARG A 430 2.11 27.38 20.01
N PHE A 431 1.21 27.77 20.92
CA PHE A 431 1.47 27.69 22.36
C PHE A 431 1.79 26.24 22.79
N LEU A 432 1.01 25.26 22.30
CA LEU A 432 1.25 23.85 22.65
C LEU A 432 2.59 23.35 22.10
N THR A 433 2.98 23.73 20.91
CA THR A 433 4.27 23.38 20.30
C THR A 433 5.44 23.96 21.11
N GLU A 434 5.38 25.27 21.42
CA GLU A 434 6.41 25.92 22.25
C GLU A 434 6.51 25.31 23.65
N TYR A 435 5.36 24.98 24.25
CA TYR A 435 5.32 24.33 25.57
C TYR A 435 5.89 22.91 25.53
N ALA A 436 5.51 22.13 24.52
CA ALA A 436 5.96 20.74 24.32
C ALA A 436 7.49 20.68 24.13
N GLU A 437 8.04 21.55 23.30
CA GLU A 437 9.49 21.65 23.07
C GLU A 437 10.26 22.04 24.35
N LYS A 438 9.76 23.07 25.07
CA LYS A 438 10.40 23.54 26.31
C LYS A 438 10.39 22.49 27.42
N ASN A 439 9.37 21.63 27.47
CA ASN A 439 9.17 20.66 28.54
C ASN A 439 9.45 19.21 28.13
N ALA A 440 9.97 18.99 26.91
CA ALA A 440 10.26 17.67 26.34
C ALA A 440 9.07 16.70 26.51
N CYS A 441 7.86 17.12 26.12
CA CYS A 441 6.64 16.32 26.20
C CYS A 441 5.87 16.33 24.88
N SER A 442 4.88 15.41 24.72
CA SER A 442 4.04 15.38 23.53
C SER A 442 3.06 16.56 23.48
N LEU A 443 2.51 16.85 22.31
CA LEU A 443 1.47 17.88 22.14
C LEU A 443 0.19 17.55 22.93
N TYR A 444 -0.12 16.26 23.07
CA TYR A 444 -1.22 15.80 23.91
C TYR A 444 -0.97 16.10 25.38
N GLU A 445 0.21 15.77 25.89
CA GLU A 445 0.60 16.09 27.27
C GLU A 445 0.66 17.60 27.52
N ALA A 446 1.12 18.37 26.52
CA ALA A 446 1.09 19.82 26.59
C ALA A 446 -0.35 20.35 26.71
N LEU A 447 -1.29 19.78 25.96
CA LEU A 447 -2.71 20.14 26.06
C LEU A 447 -3.30 19.77 27.43
N ASP A 448 -3.02 18.56 27.90
CA ASP A 448 -3.53 18.06 29.19
C ASP A 448 -3.04 18.92 30.35
N ARG A 449 -1.77 19.26 30.41
CA ARG A 449 -1.17 20.10 31.46
C ARG A 449 -1.64 21.56 31.44
N ASN A 450 -2.11 22.06 30.28
CA ASN A 450 -2.51 23.46 30.10
C ASN A 450 -4.01 23.66 29.81
N ALA A 451 -4.83 22.61 29.92
CA ALA A 451 -6.25 22.69 29.60
C ALA A 451 -7.07 23.66 30.49
N ASP A 452 -6.53 24.03 31.65
CA ASP A 452 -7.11 24.99 32.60
C ASP A 452 -6.64 26.43 32.39
N GLU A 453 -5.66 26.65 31.50
CA GLU A 453 -5.17 28.00 31.19
C GLU A 453 -6.25 28.86 30.52
N PRO A 454 -6.28 30.16 30.78
CA PRO A 454 -7.26 31.10 30.18
C PRO A 454 -7.24 31.02 28.63
N LEU A 455 -6.11 30.65 28.03
CA LEU A 455 -5.97 30.50 26.58
C LEU A 455 -6.93 29.43 26.01
N PHE A 456 -7.24 28.40 26.79
CA PHE A 456 -8.13 27.30 26.39
C PHE A 456 -9.57 27.49 26.88
N ALA A 457 -9.88 28.61 27.55
CA ALA A 457 -11.26 28.93 27.92
C ALA A 457 -12.17 28.99 26.67
N GLY A 458 -13.34 28.40 26.75
CA GLY A 458 -14.30 28.33 25.63
C GLY A 458 -13.94 27.35 24.51
N THR A 459 -12.91 26.51 24.71
CA THR A 459 -12.60 25.39 23.80
C THR A 459 -13.22 24.09 24.31
N GLN A 460 -13.19 23.04 23.45
CA GLN A 460 -13.57 21.69 23.87
C GLN A 460 -12.34 20.83 24.25
N ALA A 461 -11.21 21.45 24.64
CA ALA A 461 -9.97 20.77 25.02
C ALA A 461 -10.21 19.71 26.10
N LYS A 462 -10.86 20.08 27.20
CA LYS A 462 -11.16 19.15 28.32
C LYS A 462 -12.06 17.98 27.90
N ARG A 463 -13.01 18.22 26.99
CA ARG A 463 -13.87 17.15 26.46
C ARG A 463 -13.06 16.17 25.59
N PHE A 464 -12.13 16.68 24.78
CA PHE A 464 -11.23 15.87 23.98
C PHE A 464 -10.30 15.02 24.86
N ILE A 465 -9.68 15.62 25.88
CA ILE A 465 -8.84 14.88 26.84
C ILE A 465 -9.65 13.78 27.52
N LYS A 466 -10.83 14.10 28.07
CA LYS A 466 -11.71 13.11 28.70
C LYS A 466 -12.06 11.95 27.77
N LEU A 467 -12.34 12.23 26.50
CA LEU A 467 -12.64 11.21 25.49
C LEU A 467 -11.44 10.26 25.34
N ILE A 468 -10.25 10.80 25.09
CA ILE A 468 -9.05 9.98 24.87
C ILE A 468 -8.71 9.17 26.11
N GLU A 469 -8.73 9.76 27.32
CA GLU A 469 -8.43 9.04 28.57
C GLU A 469 -9.47 7.95 28.88
N HIS A 470 -10.75 8.22 28.61
CA HIS A 470 -11.79 7.21 28.78
C HIS A 470 -11.50 5.97 27.92
N PHE A 471 -11.30 6.15 26.63
CA PHE A 471 -11.02 5.02 25.74
C PHE A 471 -9.65 4.39 26.00
N ALA A 472 -8.64 5.15 26.40
CA ALA A 472 -7.34 4.61 26.78
C ALA A 472 -7.42 3.67 28.00
N ALA A 473 -8.38 3.89 28.89
CA ALA A 473 -8.60 3.03 30.04
C ALA A 473 -9.33 1.71 29.69
N ILE A 474 -10.17 1.68 28.67
CA ILE A 474 -11.06 0.55 28.40
C ILE A 474 -10.76 -0.24 27.12
N TYR A 475 -9.98 0.31 26.16
CA TYR A 475 -9.80 -0.30 24.84
C TYR A 475 -9.26 -1.72 24.86
N LYS A 476 -8.45 -2.08 25.86
CA LYS A 476 -7.88 -3.44 26.00
C LYS A 476 -8.93 -4.51 26.34
N ASN A 477 -10.09 -4.09 26.81
CA ASN A 477 -11.16 -4.98 27.28
C ASN A 477 -12.37 -4.97 26.34
N MET A 478 -12.24 -4.41 25.14
CA MET A 478 -13.33 -4.37 24.14
C MET A 478 -12.78 -4.63 22.73
N PRO A 479 -13.58 -5.21 21.83
CA PRO A 479 -13.20 -5.39 20.42
C PRO A 479 -12.81 -4.07 19.75
N ALA A 480 -11.82 -4.10 18.84
CA ALA A 480 -11.37 -2.89 18.15
C ALA A 480 -12.45 -2.27 17.27
N SER A 481 -13.34 -3.09 16.68
CA SER A 481 -14.50 -2.64 15.91
C SER A 481 -15.52 -1.88 16.77
N GLU A 482 -15.75 -2.34 18.01
CA GLU A 482 -16.61 -1.65 18.98
C GLU A 482 -15.95 -0.36 19.47
N ALA A 483 -14.66 -0.39 19.80
CA ALA A 483 -13.88 0.78 20.19
C ALA A 483 -13.90 1.87 19.11
N LEU A 484 -13.66 1.48 17.85
CA LEU A 484 -13.71 2.38 16.71
C LEU A 484 -15.10 3.04 16.57
N SER A 485 -16.15 2.23 16.65
CA SER A 485 -17.53 2.72 16.52
C SER A 485 -17.90 3.68 17.64
N ALA A 486 -17.54 3.35 18.88
CA ALA A 486 -17.85 4.17 20.06
C ALA A 486 -17.08 5.50 20.02
N ILE A 487 -15.77 5.49 19.75
CA ILE A 487 -14.98 6.72 19.73
C ILE A 487 -15.40 7.68 18.61
N LEU A 488 -15.72 7.18 17.41
CA LEU A 488 -16.21 8.03 16.32
C LEU A 488 -17.55 8.69 16.63
N ASN A 489 -18.42 7.99 17.34
CA ASN A 489 -19.70 8.53 17.79
C ASN A 489 -19.52 9.55 18.92
N GLU A 490 -18.79 9.21 19.99
CA GLU A 490 -18.61 10.06 21.18
C GLU A 490 -17.74 11.29 20.90
N SER A 491 -16.78 11.19 19.97
CA SER A 491 -16.01 12.35 19.50
C SER A 491 -16.85 13.40 18.80
N GLY A 492 -18.05 13.02 18.32
CA GLY A 492 -18.91 13.85 17.50
C GLY A 492 -18.49 13.88 16.01
N TYR A 493 -17.54 13.03 15.60
CA TYR A 493 -17.02 13.03 14.22
C TYR A 493 -18.10 12.61 13.22
N GLU A 494 -18.80 11.51 13.46
CA GLU A 494 -19.91 11.08 12.59
C GLU A 494 -21.07 12.09 12.60
N ALA A 495 -21.36 12.71 13.73
CA ALA A 495 -22.39 13.74 13.82
C ALA A 495 -22.03 14.98 12.99
N ALA A 496 -20.75 15.37 12.96
CA ALA A 496 -20.27 16.47 12.11
C ALA A 496 -20.44 16.12 10.63
N LEU A 497 -20.03 14.92 10.19
CA LEU A 497 -20.19 14.46 8.80
C LEU A 497 -21.67 14.40 8.37
N ARG A 498 -22.57 13.97 9.26
CA ARG A 498 -24.03 14.01 8.99
C ARG A 498 -24.54 15.43 8.82
N THR A 499 -24.03 16.36 9.62
CA THR A 499 -24.40 17.77 9.54
C THR A 499 -23.89 18.42 8.24
N GLU A 500 -22.73 18.00 7.76
CA GLU A 500 -22.15 18.42 6.49
C GLU A 500 -22.84 17.79 5.27
N GLY A 501 -23.71 16.79 5.46
CA GLY A 501 -24.36 16.04 4.38
C GLY A 501 -23.38 15.10 3.63
N ALA A 502 -22.26 14.75 4.25
CA ALA A 502 -21.18 13.95 3.63
C ALA A 502 -21.49 12.45 3.69
N GLN A 503 -22.56 12.00 3.00
CA GLN A 503 -23.02 10.61 3.05
C GLN A 503 -21.93 9.63 2.58
N ASP A 504 -21.19 9.94 1.50
CA ASP A 504 -20.12 9.07 0.99
C ASP A 504 -19.03 8.82 2.04
N ARG A 505 -18.70 9.82 2.88
CA ARG A 505 -17.74 9.66 3.97
C ARG A 505 -18.28 8.77 5.10
N LEU A 506 -19.57 8.87 5.39
CA LEU A 506 -20.23 7.99 6.38
C LEU A 506 -20.26 6.53 5.90
N ASP A 507 -20.51 6.32 4.61
CA ASP A 507 -20.49 4.99 4.00
C ASP A 507 -19.06 4.39 4.05
N ASN A 508 -18.03 5.20 3.80
CA ASN A 508 -16.65 4.80 3.95
C ASN A 508 -16.28 4.42 5.40
N LEU A 509 -16.80 5.15 6.39
CA LEU A 509 -16.60 4.79 7.80
C LEU A 509 -17.31 3.48 8.16
N ALA A 510 -18.49 3.23 7.60
CA ALA A 510 -19.20 1.96 7.79
C ALA A 510 -18.39 0.79 7.18
N GLU A 511 -17.80 0.99 6.00
CA GLU A 511 -16.91 0.00 5.37
C GLU A 511 -15.64 -0.25 6.22
N LEU A 512 -15.03 0.80 6.80
CA LEU A 512 -13.90 0.65 7.72
C LEU A 512 -14.28 -0.19 8.94
N LYS A 513 -15.41 0.10 9.58
CA LYS A 513 -15.88 -0.67 10.75
C LYS A 513 -16.10 -2.13 10.41
N GLN A 514 -16.66 -2.41 9.24
CA GLN A 514 -16.85 -3.76 8.75
C GLN A 514 -15.50 -4.46 8.51
N ALA A 515 -14.55 -3.77 7.89
CA ALA A 515 -13.20 -4.32 7.65
C ALA A 515 -12.45 -4.64 8.95
N VAL A 516 -12.57 -3.79 9.98
CA VAL A 516 -12.00 -4.04 11.31
C VAL A 516 -12.67 -5.25 11.97
N TYR A 517 -14.00 -5.36 11.89
CA TYR A 517 -14.74 -6.51 12.40
C TYR A 517 -14.34 -7.83 11.71
N GLU A 518 -14.19 -7.81 10.38
CA GLU A 518 -13.74 -8.99 9.62
C GLU A 518 -12.29 -9.36 9.99
N TYR A 519 -11.43 -8.39 10.22
CA TYR A 519 -10.06 -8.62 10.69
C TYR A 519 -10.06 -9.30 12.07
N GLU A 520 -10.83 -8.81 13.03
CA GLU A 520 -10.95 -9.40 14.38
C GLU A 520 -11.48 -10.83 14.35
N THR A 521 -12.48 -11.09 13.52
CA THR A 521 -13.12 -12.42 13.44
C THR A 521 -12.33 -13.39 12.56
N GLY A 522 -11.50 -12.90 11.66
CA GLY A 522 -10.74 -13.70 10.70
C GLY A 522 -9.29 -14.01 11.11
N CYS A 523 -8.73 -13.25 12.04
CA CYS A 523 -7.36 -13.42 12.53
C CYS A 523 -7.35 -14.08 13.92
N GLY A 524 -8.19 -15.02 14.27
CA GLY A 524 -8.25 -15.59 15.62
C GLY A 524 -7.03 -15.24 16.46
N GLU A 525 -7.26 -14.68 17.63
CA GLU A 525 -6.39 -14.06 18.66
C GLU A 525 -4.88 -14.10 18.46
#